data_605152362810469e96082ef37b502c8c
#
_entry.id   605152362810469e96082ef37b502c8c
#
_cell.length_a   1.000
_cell.length_b   1.000
_cell.length_c   1.000
_cell.angle_alpha   90.00
_cell.angle_beta   90.00
_cell.angle_gamma   90.00
#
_symmetry.space_group_name_H-M   'P 1'
#
loop_
_entity.id
_entity.type
_entity.pdbx_description
1 polymer ?
#
loop_
_entity_poly.entity_id
_entity_poly.type
_entity_poly.pdbx_seq_one_letter_code
_entity_poly.pdbx_strand_id
1 'polypeptide(L)'
;MIAVKLDILSYLKKPIHQRWFGQNKTWRGFVVMPLATWPGVLLGQYMERVADLTTPLLIGHSSFLLAAILGTGYCLAELPNSFMKRRLGIQEGKTSDRFKWFFVILDQADSAIGCLLAYRLVINISWDLVWQTIVFGTVIHLILNVLLYFLGVRKNPF
;
A
#
# COMPACT_ATOMS: atom_id res chain seq x y z
N MET A 1 0.61 -11.53 1.66
CA MET A 1 0.69 -12.70 2.55
C MET A 1 0.69 -14.03 1.77
N ILE A 2 -0.17 -14.22 0.75
CA ILE A 2 -0.24 -15.47 -0.04
C ILE A 2 1.08 -15.75 -0.76
N ALA A 3 1.65 -14.80 -1.49
CA ALA A 3 2.92 -14.94 -2.19
C ALA A 3 4.11 -15.30 -1.27
N VAL A 4 4.03 -14.91 0.00
CA VAL A 4 5.04 -15.27 1.01
C VAL A 4 4.86 -16.73 1.45
N LYS A 5 3.62 -17.18 1.64
CA LYS A 5 3.32 -18.56 2.06
C LYS A 5 3.61 -19.58 0.97
N LEU A 6 3.38 -19.22 -0.30
CA LEU A 6 3.61 -20.09 -1.46
C LEU A 6 5.04 -19.96 -2.01
N ASP A 7 5.90 -19.16 -1.39
CA ASP A 7 7.29 -18.87 -1.80
C ASP A 7 7.46 -18.50 -3.29
N ILE A 8 6.44 -17.82 -3.84
CA ILE A 8 6.44 -17.35 -5.22
C ILE A 8 7.57 -16.33 -5.38
N LEU A 9 8.35 -16.45 -6.46
CA LEU A 9 9.49 -15.56 -6.78
C LEU A 9 10.54 -15.53 -5.66
N SER A 10 10.93 -16.69 -5.15
CA SER A 10 11.90 -16.84 -4.07
C SER A 10 13.26 -16.17 -4.37
N TYR A 11 13.69 -16.15 -5.64
CA TYR A 11 14.92 -15.48 -6.07
C TYR A 11 14.91 -13.96 -5.87
N LEU A 12 13.73 -13.31 -5.81
CA LEU A 12 13.57 -11.88 -5.52
C LEU A 12 13.38 -11.56 -4.03
N LYS A 13 13.49 -12.55 -3.15
CA LYS A 13 13.37 -12.39 -1.69
C LYS A 13 14.58 -11.66 -1.07
N LYS A 14 15.46 -11.12 -1.88
CA LYS A 14 16.60 -10.32 -1.45
C LYS A 14 16.12 -8.98 -0.90
N PRO A 15 16.56 -8.56 0.32
CA PRO A 15 16.28 -7.23 0.84
C PRO A 15 16.80 -6.14 -0.10
N ILE A 16 16.05 -5.05 -0.27
CA ILE A 16 16.46 -3.88 -1.05
C ILE A 16 17.72 -3.28 -0.42
N HIS A 17 17.65 -3.05 0.90
CA HIS A 17 18.78 -2.62 1.72
C HIS A 17 18.49 -2.94 3.20
N GLN A 18 19.08 -4.03 3.69
CA GLN A 18 18.77 -4.57 5.02
C GLN A 18 18.98 -3.56 6.15
N ARG A 19 20.10 -2.81 6.15
CA ARG A 19 20.44 -1.85 7.21
C ARG A 19 19.49 -0.64 7.23
N TRP A 20 18.92 -0.26 6.09
CA TRP A 20 18.04 0.92 5.96
C TRP A 20 16.58 0.57 6.14
N PHE A 21 16.11 -0.49 5.52
CA PHE A 21 14.69 -0.81 5.44
C PHE A 21 14.29 -2.10 6.18
N GLY A 22 15.28 -2.91 6.57
CA GLY A 22 15.08 -4.20 7.19
C GLY A 22 14.97 -5.33 6.15
N GLN A 23 14.80 -6.56 6.65
CA GLN A 23 14.74 -7.78 5.82
C GLN A 23 13.41 -7.92 5.07
N ASN A 24 12.34 -7.28 5.58
CA ASN A 24 10.99 -7.43 5.05
C ASN A 24 10.75 -6.64 3.76
N LYS A 25 11.56 -5.61 3.46
CA LYS A 25 11.48 -4.81 2.24
C LYS A 25 12.37 -5.42 1.17
N THR A 26 11.75 -6.19 0.26
CA THR A 26 12.45 -7.01 -0.74
C THR A 26 12.06 -6.60 -2.15
N TRP A 27 12.92 -6.90 -3.12
CA TRP A 27 12.64 -6.70 -4.54
C TRP A 27 11.41 -7.45 -5.02
N ARG A 28 11.05 -8.56 -4.36
CA ARG A 28 9.83 -9.29 -4.62
C ARG A 28 8.58 -8.41 -4.48
N GLY A 29 8.57 -7.49 -3.51
CA GLY A 29 7.46 -6.56 -3.31
C GLY A 29 7.16 -5.73 -4.56
N PHE A 30 8.18 -5.22 -5.24
CA PHE A 30 8.03 -4.42 -6.46
C PHE A 30 7.46 -5.19 -7.67
N VAL A 31 7.45 -6.50 -7.62
CA VAL A 31 6.82 -7.33 -8.66
C VAL A 31 5.42 -7.79 -8.20
N VAL A 32 5.34 -8.25 -6.95
CA VAL A 32 4.08 -8.83 -6.44
C VAL A 32 3.01 -7.76 -6.20
N MET A 33 3.39 -6.57 -5.72
CA MET A 33 2.39 -5.52 -5.44
C MET A 33 1.69 -5.00 -6.68
N PRO A 34 2.37 -4.64 -7.79
CA PRO A 34 1.70 -4.30 -9.04
C PRO A 34 0.75 -5.39 -9.53
N LEU A 35 1.19 -6.64 -9.51
CA LEU A 35 0.37 -7.78 -9.93
C LEU A 35 -0.85 -7.99 -9.01
N ALA A 36 -0.68 -7.82 -7.70
CA ALA A 36 -1.76 -7.94 -6.73
C ALA A 36 -2.75 -6.76 -6.80
N THR A 37 -2.29 -5.58 -7.23
CA THR A 37 -3.13 -4.39 -7.40
C THR A 37 -4.00 -4.48 -8.66
N TRP A 38 -3.59 -5.23 -9.68
CA TRP A 38 -4.28 -5.31 -10.96
C TRP A 38 -5.74 -5.76 -10.87
N PRO A 39 -6.10 -6.85 -10.16
CA PRO A 39 -7.51 -7.21 -9.95
C PRO A 39 -8.33 -6.10 -9.28
N GLY A 40 -7.74 -5.35 -8.35
CA GLY A 40 -8.38 -4.20 -7.70
C GLY A 40 -8.66 -3.06 -8.69
N VAL A 41 -7.72 -2.77 -9.60
CA VAL A 41 -7.92 -1.77 -10.66
C VAL A 41 -9.03 -2.20 -11.63
N LEU A 42 -9.05 -3.47 -12.03
CA LEU A 42 -10.12 -4.01 -12.88
C LEU A 42 -11.51 -3.88 -12.22
N LEU A 43 -11.58 -4.22 -10.94
CA LEU A 43 -12.81 -4.06 -10.16
C LEU A 43 -13.22 -2.58 -10.07
N GLY A 44 -12.29 -1.67 -9.82
CA GLY A 44 -12.54 -0.24 -9.77
C GLY A 44 -13.06 0.30 -11.11
N GLN A 45 -12.43 -0.07 -12.23
CA GLN A 45 -12.92 0.27 -13.58
C GLN A 45 -14.31 -0.28 -13.86
N TYR A 46 -14.61 -1.50 -13.41
CA TYR A 46 -15.95 -2.07 -13.52
C TYR A 46 -16.98 -1.27 -12.71
N MET A 47 -16.63 -0.93 -11.46
CA MET A 47 -17.51 -0.14 -10.58
C MET A 47 -17.79 1.26 -11.15
N GLU A 48 -16.78 1.93 -11.70
CA GLU A 48 -16.97 3.23 -12.38
C GLU A 48 -17.93 3.14 -13.57
N ARG A 49 -17.87 2.05 -14.36
CA ARG A 49 -18.80 1.82 -15.48
C ARG A 49 -20.23 1.59 -14.99
N VAL A 50 -20.40 0.77 -13.95
CA VAL A 50 -21.74 0.46 -13.41
C VAL A 50 -22.36 1.69 -12.74
N ALA A 51 -21.54 2.52 -12.07
CA ALA A 51 -22.00 3.74 -11.41
C ALA A 51 -22.24 4.91 -12.38
N ASP A 52 -21.88 4.75 -13.66
CA ASP A 52 -22.02 5.79 -14.72
C ASP A 52 -21.47 7.15 -14.27
N LEU A 53 -20.25 7.15 -13.73
CA LEU A 53 -19.64 8.35 -13.18
C LEU A 53 -19.35 9.37 -14.29
N THR A 54 -19.76 10.61 -14.08
CA THR A 54 -19.51 11.71 -15.03
C THR A 54 -18.03 12.06 -15.18
N THR A 55 -17.22 11.76 -14.16
CA THR A 55 -15.77 12.00 -14.14
C THR A 55 -15.04 10.74 -13.70
N PRO A 56 -14.92 9.72 -14.58
CA PRO A 56 -14.22 8.50 -14.24
C PRO A 56 -12.72 8.77 -14.04
N LEU A 57 -12.13 8.09 -13.08
CA LEU A 57 -10.71 8.23 -12.73
C LEU A 57 -9.86 7.09 -13.30
N LEU A 58 -10.43 5.90 -13.43
CA LEU A 58 -9.71 4.69 -13.85
C LEU A 58 -10.02 4.29 -15.29
N ILE A 59 -11.25 4.54 -15.75
CA ILE A 59 -11.67 4.24 -17.13
C ILE A 59 -10.91 5.15 -18.10
N GLY A 60 -10.53 4.60 -19.25
CA GLY A 60 -9.75 5.30 -20.27
C GLY A 60 -8.24 5.06 -20.15
N HIS A 61 -7.79 4.43 -19.06
CA HIS A 61 -6.39 4.06 -18.85
C HIS A 61 -6.20 2.54 -18.88
N SER A 62 -5.02 2.10 -19.30
CA SER A 62 -4.65 0.69 -19.24
C SER A 62 -4.65 0.20 -17.77
N SER A 63 -5.45 -0.82 -17.48
CA SER A 63 -5.54 -1.39 -16.13
C SER A 63 -4.18 -1.92 -15.63
N PHE A 64 -3.37 -2.49 -16.51
CA PHE A 64 -2.04 -2.97 -16.18
C PHE A 64 -1.09 -1.80 -15.84
N LEU A 65 -1.11 -0.72 -16.62
CA LEU A 65 -0.30 0.47 -16.36
C LEU A 65 -0.70 1.12 -15.03
N LEU A 66 -1.99 1.29 -14.77
CA LEU A 66 -2.48 1.81 -13.48
C LEU A 66 -2.03 0.93 -12.31
N ALA A 67 -2.15 -0.39 -12.45
CA ALA A 67 -1.71 -1.32 -11.42
C ALA A 67 -0.19 -1.24 -11.17
N ALA A 68 0.60 -1.07 -12.23
CA ALA A 68 2.04 -0.88 -12.11
C ALA A 68 2.38 0.42 -11.39
N ILE A 69 1.73 1.52 -11.72
CA ILE A 69 1.92 2.84 -11.08
C ILE A 69 1.55 2.76 -9.60
N LEU A 70 0.33 2.29 -9.29
CA LEU A 70 -0.18 2.23 -7.93
C LEU A 70 0.64 1.26 -7.07
N GLY A 71 0.94 0.05 -7.56
CA GLY A 71 1.70 -0.94 -6.82
C GLY A 71 3.16 -0.53 -6.58
N THR A 72 3.77 0.17 -7.54
CA THR A 72 5.12 0.73 -7.35
C THR A 72 5.10 1.89 -6.37
N GLY A 73 4.13 2.80 -6.48
CA GLY A 73 3.93 3.91 -5.55
C GLY A 73 3.74 3.41 -4.11
N TYR A 74 2.93 2.37 -3.92
CA TYR A 74 2.77 1.66 -2.66
C TYR A 74 4.13 1.24 -2.08
N CYS A 75 4.92 0.48 -2.84
CA CYS A 75 6.21 -0.03 -2.38
C CYS A 75 7.20 1.10 -2.04
N LEU A 76 7.24 2.15 -2.85
CA LEU A 76 8.15 3.28 -2.65
C LEU A 76 7.82 4.05 -1.37
N ALA A 77 6.53 4.30 -1.09
CA ALA A 77 6.12 5.06 0.09
C ALA A 77 6.35 4.31 1.42
N GLU A 78 6.35 2.98 1.39
CA GLU A 78 6.70 2.18 2.56
C GLU A 78 8.19 2.26 2.95
N LEU A 79 9.09 2.64 2.04
CA LEU A 79 10.52 2.69 2.31
C LEU A 79 10.91 3.80 3.31
N PRO A 80 10.45 5.06 3.17
CA PRO A 80 10.73 6.12 4.15
C PRO A 80 10.26 5.77 5.56
N ASN A 81 9.04 5.23 5.70
CA ASN A 81 8.51 4.79 6.98
C ASN A 81 9.39 3.68 7.61
N SER A 82 9.75 2.68 6.80
CA SER A 82 10.65 1.60 7.24
C SER A 82 12.03 2.14 7.65
N PHE A 83 12.57 3.10 6.92
CA PHE A 83 13.83 3.75 7.25
C PHE A 83 13.76 4.48 8.59
N MET A 84 12.72 5.29 8.82
CA MET A 84 12.51 6.00 10.09
C MET A 84 12.45 5.02 11.26
N LYS A 85 11.69 3.92 11.13
CA LYS A 85 11.60 2.88 12.15
C LYS A 85 12.97 2.27 12.49
N ARG A 86 13.80 1.97 11.47
CA ARG A 86 15.16 1.44 11.72
C ARG A 86 16.06 2.45 12.43
N ARG A 87 15.97 3.76 12.09
CA ARG A 87 16.73 4.81 12.76
C ARG A 87 16.33 5.02 14.22
N LEU A 88 15.07 4.77 14.56
CA LEU A 88 14.56 4.83 15.93
C LEU A 88 14.73 3.52 16.71
N GLY A 89 15.47 2.53 16.17
CA GLY A 89 15.72 1.25 16.83
C GLY A 89 14.52 0.33 16.90
N ILE A 90 13.42 0.64 16.20
CA ILE A 90 12.23 -0.20 16.16
C ILE A 90 12.53 -1.43 15.29
N GLN A 91 12.36 -2.62 15.86
CA GLN A 91 12.61 -3.90 15.18
C GLN A 91 11.53 -4.18 14.13
N GLU A 92 11.87 -5.06 13.19
CA GLU A 92 10.95 -5.50 12.12
C GLU A 92 9.70 -6.18 12.72
N GLY A 93 8.53 -5.79 12.20
CA GLY A 93 7.26 -6.32 12.67
C GLY A 93 6.81 -5.85 14.05
N LYS A 94 7.57 -4.91 14.66
CA LYS A 94 7.18 -4.28 15.92
C LYS A 94 6.73 -2.84 15.72
N THR A 95 5.89 -2.37 16.62
CA THR A 95 5.48 -0.97 16.72
C THR A 95 6.27 -0.30 17.84
N SER A 96 6.48 1.01 17.75
CA SER A 96 7.13 1.79 18.82
C SER A 96 6.23 1.88 20.05
N ASP A 97 6.76 1.62 21.24
CA ASP A 97 6.02 1.83 22.49
C ASP A 97 5.80 3.33 22.75
N ARG A 98 6.81 4.16 22.44
CA ARG A 98 6.78 5.62 22.68
C ARG A 98 5.91 6.36 21.68
N PHE A 99 5.88 5.95 20.41
CA PHE A 99 5.16 6.61 19.32
C PHE A 99 4.16 5.68 18.63
N LYS A 100 3.51 4.82 19.42
CA LYS A 100 2.65 3.75 18.91
C LYS A 100 1.61 4.26 17.91
N TRP A 101 0.78 5.21 18.30
CA TRP A 101 -0.31 5.71 17.47
C TRP A 101 0.18 6.44 16.21
N PHE A 102 1.29 7.18 16.31
CA PHE A 102 1.89 7.82 15.15
C PHE A 102 2.28 6.78 14.09
N PHE A 103 3.00 5.73 14.48
CA PHE A 103 3.40 4.68 13.54
C PHE A 103 2.23 3.81 13.09
N VAL A 104 1.21 3.60 13.91
CA VAL A 104 0.00 2.90 13.49
C VAL A 104 -0.70 3.66 12.36
N ILE A 105 -0.91 4.97 12.52
CA ILE A 105 -1.53 5.81 11.48
C ILE A 105 -0.64 5.89 10.24
N LEU A 106 0.67 6.11 10.43
CA LEU A 106 1.62 6.20 9.33
C LEU A 106 1.68 4.91 8.51
N ASP A 107 1.65 3.74 9.15
CA ASP A 107 1.64 2.43 8.48
C ASP A 107 0.37 2.19 7.65
N GLN A 108 -0.72 2.88 7.96
CA GLN A 108 -1.95 2.78 7.17
C GLN A 108 -2.00 3.85 6.06
N ALA A 109 -1.38 5.00 6.30
CA ALA A 109 -1.40 6.14 5.39
C ALA A 109 -0.32 6.07 4.31
N ASP A 110 0.86 5.51 4.61
CA ASP A 110 2.02 5.54 3.71
C ASP A 110 1.72 4.92 2.34
N SER A 111 1.02 3.81 2.32
CA SER A 111 0.61 3.13 1.09
C SER A 111 -0.40 3.95 0.27
N ALA A 112 -1.39 4.56 0.93
CA ALA A 112 -2.35 5.43 0.27
C ALA A 112 -1.66 6.68 -0.31
N ILE A 113 -0.77 7.31 0.47
CA ILE A 113 0.05 8.44 0.02
C ILE A 113 0.85 8.05 -1.22
N GLY A 114 1.56 6.92 -1.17
CA GLY A 114 2.38 6.46 -2.30
C GLY A 114 1.60 6.17 -3.56
N CYS A 115 0.48 5.47 -3.44
CA CYS A 115 -0.41 5.20 -4.56
C CYS A 115 -0.91 6.50 -5.21
N LEU A 116 -1.41 7.43 -4.41
CA LEU A 116 -2.01 8.66 -4.92
C LEU A 116 -0.98 9.64 -5.48
N LEU A 117 0.19 9.76 -4.88
CA LEU A 117 1.27 10.57 -5.44
C LEU A 117 1.76 9.99 -6.77
N ALA A 118 1.96 8.67 -6.86
CA ALA A 118 2.33 8.02 -8.11
C ALA A 118 1.24 8.20 -9.19
N TYR A 119 -0.03 8.06 -8.82
CA TYR A 119 -1.16 8.30 -9.71
C TYR A 119 -1.21 9.76 -10.18
N ARG A 120 -1.04 10.71 -9.27
CA ARG A 120 -1.04 12.16 -9.54
C ARG A 120 0.08 12.59 -10.50
N LEU A 121 1.24 11.92 -10.46
CA LEU A 121 2.35 12.20 -11.38
C LEU A 121 2.02 11.84 -12.84
N VAL A 122 1.11 10.89 -13.05
CA VAL A 122 0.76 10.39 -14.39
C VAL A 122 -0.59 10.93 -14.87
N ILE A 123 -1.53 11.09 -13.95
CA ILE A 123 -2.90 11.51 -14.22
C ILE A 123 -3.22 12.76 -13.42
N ASN A 124 -3.68 13.79 -14.11
CA ASN A 124 -3.97 15.08 -13.48
C ASN A 124 -5.26 15.02 -12.66
N ILE A 125 -5.12 14.86 -11.33
CA ILE A 125 -6.22 14.94 -10.37
C ILE A 125 -6.03 16.14 -9.44
N SER A 126 -7.13 16.64 -8.87
CA SER A 126 -7.06 17.75 -7.91
C SER A 126 -6.38 17.33 -6.59
N TRP A 127 -5.73 18.28 -5.93
CA TRP A 127 -5.16 18.04 -4.61
C TRP A 127 -6.23 17.72 -3.56
N ASP A 128 -7.44 18.30 -3.69
CA ASP A 128 -8.56 18.02 -2.79
C ASP A 128 -8.94 16.53 -2.85
N LEU A 129 -9.02 15.96 -4.06
CA LEU A 129 -9.28 14.55 -4.23
C LEU A 129 -8.16 13.68 -3.64
N VAL A 130 -6.89 14.10 -3.82
CA VAL A 130 -5.74 13.39 -3.21
C VAL A 130 -5.89 13.33 -1.70
N TRP A 131 -6.12 14.48 -1.03
CA TRP A 131 -6.25 14.51 0.42
C TRP A 131 -7.46 13.74 0.94
N GLN A 132 -8.62 13.90 0.30
CA GLN A 132 -9.82 13.13 0.66
C GLN A 132 -9.56 11.63 0.57
N THR A 133 -8.96 11.17 -0.52
CA THR A 133 -8.70 9.74 -0.72
C THR A 133 -7.65 9.20 0.27
N ILE A 134 -6.62 9.99 0.64
CA ILE A 134 -5.66 9.60 1.68
C ILE A 134 -6.39 9.40 3.02
N VAL A 135 -7.24 10.35 3.41
CA VAL A 135 -7.96 10.28 4.67
C VAL A 135 -8.92 9.08 4.68
N PHE A 136 -9.78 8.96 3.67
CA PHE A 136 -10.72 7.84 3.58
C PHE A 136 -10.01 6.48 3.47
N GLY A 137 -8.98 6.39 2.64
CA GLY A 137 -8.19 5.17 2.48
C GLY A 137 -7.53 4.74 3.80
N THR A 138 -6.97 5.68 4.56
CA THR A 138 -6.40 5.40 5.88
C THR A 138 -7.45 4.90 6.86
N VAL A 139 -8.62 5.54 6.91
CA VAL A 139 -9.74 5.12 7.77
C VAL A 139 -10.24 3.73 7.40
N ILE A 140 -10.44 3.46 6.10
CA ILE A 140 -10.85 2.14 5.62
C ILE A 140 -9.82 1.08 5.99
N HIS A 141 -8.52 1.35 5.84
CA HIS A 141 -7.45 0.43 6.24
C HIS A 141 -7.49 0.12 7.74
N LEU A 142 -7.69 1.14 8.59
CA LEU A 142 -7.84 0.93 10.04
C LEU A 142 -9.04 0.04 10.36
N ILE A 143 -10.19 0.32 9.76
CA ILE A 143 -11.41 -0.48 9.94
C ILE A 143 -11.19 -1.93 9.50
N LEU A 144 -10.62 -2.14 8.30
CA LEU A 144 -10.34 -3.48 7.78
C LEU A 144 -9.36 -4.25 8.69
N ASN A 145 -8.34 -3.60 9.24
CA ASN A 145 -7.40 -4.25 10.16
C ASN A 145 -8.09 -4.72 11.44
N VAL A 146 -8.99 -3.89 11.99
CA VAL A 146 -9.79 -4.26 13.16
C VAL A 146 -10.74 -5.42 12.84
N LEU A 147 -11.43 -5.37 11.69
CA LEU A 147 -12.30 -6.46 11.25
C LEU A 147 -11.54 -7.77 11.06
N LEU A 148 -10.36 -7.73 10.40
CA LEU A 148 -9.53 -8.92 10.21
C LEU A 148 -8.99 -9.49 11.54
N TYR A 149 -8.79 -8.64 12.53
CA TYR A 149 -8.45 -9.08 13.89
C TYR A 149 -9.63 -9.82 14.54
N PHE A 150 -10.85 -9.27 14.50
CA PHE A 150 -12.03 -9.94 15.04
C PHE A 150 -12.37 -11.25 14.33
N LEU A 151 -12.07 -11.34 13.02
CA LEU A 151 -12.24 -12.57 12.25
C LEU A 151 -11.11 -13.61 12.48
N GLY A 152 -10.15 -13.33 13.38
CA GLY A 152 -9.05 -14.24 13.70
C GLY A 152 -8.00 -14.37 12.58
N VAL A 153 -8.08 -13.55 11.53
CA VAL A 153 -7.12 -13.58 10.40
C VAL A 153 -5.81 -12.88 10.77
N ARG A 154 -5.89 -11.86 11.62
CA ARG A 154 -4.73 -11.12 12.17
C ARG A 154 -4.55 -11.41 13.66
N LYS A 155 -3.29 -11.47 14.10
CA LYS A 155 -2.96 -11.65 15.53
C LYS A 155 -3.05 -10.37 16.34
N ASN A 156 -2.85 -9.21 15.71
CA ASN A 156 -2.93 -7.89 16.33
C ASN A 156 -3.77 -6.97 15.45
N PRO A 157 -4.59 -6.07 16.05
CA PRO A 157 -5.41 -5.12 15.29
C PRO A 157 -4.56 -4.05 14.58
N PHE A 158 -3.38 -3.76 15.13
CA PHE A 158 -2.45 -2.74 14.61
C PHE A 158 -1.00 -3.21 14.64
#